data_22a908eb13bcc5c9b87c2579a08c7c72
#
_entry.id   22a908eb13bcc5c9b87c2579a08c7c72
#
_cell.length_a   1.000
_cell.length_b   1.000
_cell.length_c   1.000
_cell.angle_alpha   90.00
_cell.angle_beta   90.00
_cell.angle_gamma   90.00
#
_symmetry.space_group_name_H-M   'P 1'
#
loop_
_entity.id
_entity.type
_entity.pdbx_description
1 polymer ?
#
loop_
_entity_poly.entity_id
_entity_poly.type
_entity_poly.pdbx_seq_one_letter_code
_entity_poly.pdbx_strand_id
1 'polypeptide(L)'
;IFFILSHTIDTVAVAISSHCELGVDIEQIRDLDNSYLNISQHFFTPQEATNIVSLPRYEGQLLFWKMWTLKEAYIKYRGKGLSLGLDCIEFHLTNKKLTSKYRGSPVYFSQWKICNSFLALASPLITPKITIELFPMQSQLYHHDYQLIHSSNGQN
;
A
#
# COMPACT_ATOMS: atom_id res chain seq x y z
N ILE A 1 -8.97 17.81 -12.06
CA ILE A 1 -8.14 16.58 -12.16
C ILE A 1 -7.24 16.53 -10.94
N PHE A 2 -7.24 15.42 -10.26
CA PHE A 2 -6.38 15.12 -9.12
C PHE A 2 -5.28 14.16 -9.58
N PHE A 3 -4.07 14.34 -9.11
CA PHE A 3 -3.01 13.39 -9.35
C PHE A 3 -2.08 13.29 -8.14
N ILE A 4 -1.49 12.14 -7.97
CA ILE A 4 -0.49 11.86 -6.94
C ILE A 4 0.56 10.92 -7.47
N LEU A 5 1.78 11.04 -6.98
CA LEU A 5 2.93 10.30 -7.43
C LEU A 5 3.60 9.59 -6.24
N SER A 6 4.08 8.39 -6.49
CA SER A 6 5.02 7.68 -5.63
C SER A 6 6.13 7.07 -6.48
N HIS A 7 7.28 6.82 -5.89
CA HIS A 7 8.40 6.17 -6.56
C HIS A 7 9.18 5.28 -5.60
N THR A 8 9.76 4.25 -6.14
CA THR A 8 10.77 3.40 -5.49
C THR A 8 12.04 3.41 -6.36
N ILE A 9 12.97 2.47 -6.17
CA ILE A 9 14.31 2.52 -6.77
C ILE A 9 14.28 2.74 -8.30
N ASP A 10 13.44 2.00 -9.00
CA ASP A 10 13.42 1.95 -10.48
C ASP A 10 12.01 2.11 -11.07
N THR A 11 11.03 2.43 -10.24
CA THR A 11 9.62 2.47 -10.64
C THR A 11 8.95 3.72 -10.11
N VAL A 12 8.16 4.35 -10.97
CA VAL A 12 7.29 5.50 -10.64
C VAL A 12 5.85 5.06 -10.82
N ALA A 13 5.02 5.36 -9.84
CA ALA A 13 3.57 5.19 -9.89
C ALA A 13 2.89 6.55 -9.88
N VAL A 14 1.99 6.77 -10.82
CA VAL A 14 1.15 7.97 -10.88
C VAL A 14 -0.30 7.54 -10.85
N ALA A 15 -1.07 8.07 -9.91
CA ALA A 15 -2.52 7.90 -9.87
C ALA A 15 -3.20 9.19 -10.30
N ILE A 16 -4.17 9.10 -11.21
CA ILE A 16 -4.92 10.23 -11.75
C ILE A 16 -6.41 9.98 -11.59
N SER A 17 -7.14 10.97 -11.14
CA SER A 17 -8.60 10.93 -11.03
C SER A 17 -9.22 12.25 -11.50
N SER A 18 -10.37 12.18 -12.16
CA SER A 18 -11.19 13.34 -12.48
C SER A 18 -12.21 13.69 -11.40
N HIS A 19 -12.38 12.82 -10.38
CA HIS A 19 -13.51 12.91 -9.45
C HIS A 19 -13.11 13.16 -8.00
N CYS A 20 -11.96 12.65 -7.54
CA CYS A 20 -11.59 12.69 -6.13
C CYS A 20 -10.09 12.67 -5.93
N GLU A 21 -9.65 13.10 -4.75
CA GLU A 21 -8.30 12.90 -4.27
C GLU A 21 -8.00 11.41 -4.09
N LEU A 22 -6.75 11.05 -4.32
CA LEU A 22 -6.23 9.70 -4.21
C LEU A 22 -4.96 9.69 -3.34
N GLY A 23 -4.64 8.54 -2.81
CA GLY A 23 -3.31 8.26 -2.27
C GLY A 23 -2.71 7.06 -2.98
N VAL A 24 -1.48 7.16 -3.44
CA VAL A 24 -0.76 6.05 -4.06
C VAL A 24 0.59 5.87 -3.41
N ASP A 25 0.97 4.62 -3.22
CA ASP A 25 2.33 4.27 -2.81
C ASP A 25 2.81 3.03 -3.53
N ILE A 26 4.11 3.01 -3.88
CA ILE A 26 4.78 1.86 -4.47
C ILE A 26 6.11 1.61 -3.78
N GLU A 27 6.34 0.35 -3.36
CA GLU A 27 7.57 -0.05 -2.70
C GLU A 27 8.12 -1.34 -3.28
N GLN A 28 9.41 -1.33 -3.58
CA GLN A 28 10.11 -2.53 -3.99
C GLN A 28 10.35 -3.44 -2.78
N ILE A 29 10.03 -4.71 -2.95
CA ILE A 29 10.30 -5.74 -1.93
C ILE A 29 11.81 -5.98 -1.89
N ARG A 30 12.44 -5.64 -0.76
CA ARG A 30 13.87 -5.82 -0.52
C ARG A 30 14.11 -6.38 0.86
N ASP A 31 15.24 -7.03 1.04
CA ASP A 31 15.66 -7.51 2.36
C ASP A 31 16.05 -6.31 3.24
N LEU A 32 15.45 -6.22 4.40
CA LEU A 32 15.69 -5.20 5.42
C LEU A 32 16.47 -5.73 6.60
N ASP A 33 17.07 -6.92 6.49
CA ASP A 33 17.61 -7.65 7.62
C ASP A 33 16.56 -7.79 8.75
N ASN A 34 16.89 -7.32 9.95
CA ASN A 34 15.95 -7.27 11.07
C ASN A 34 15.37 -5.85 11.30
N SER A 35 15.74 -4.87 10.49
CA SER A 35 15.28 -3.49 10.68
C SER A 35 13.77 -3.34 10.52
N TYR A 36 13.12 -4.17 9.70
CA TYR A 36 11.66 -4.17 9.55
C TYR A 36 10.93 -4.48 10.86
N LEU A 37 11.52 -5.29 11.75
CA LEU A 37 10.94 -5.57 13.07
C LEU A 37 10.97 -4.31 13.94
N ASN A 38 12.10 -3.61 13.98
CA ASN A 38 12.23 -2.37 14.73
C ASN A 38 11.30 -1.28 14.19
N ILE A 39 11.22 -1.14 12.87
CA ILE A 39 10.33 -0.17 12.21
C ILE A 39 8.87 -0.48 12.54
N SER A 40 8.45 -1.75 12.43
CA SER A 40 7.07 -2.12 12.73
C SER A 40 6.71 -1.89 14.21
N GLN A 41 7.62 -2.18 15.15
CA GLN A 41 7.39 -1.96 16.56
C GLN A 41 7.27 -0.47 16.95
N HIS A 42 7.93 0.42 16.22
CA HIS A 42 7.91 1.85 16.52
C HIS A 42 6.80 2.63 15.80
N PHE A 43 6.40 2.18 14.62
CA PHE A 43 5.53 2.96 13.74
C PHE A 43 4.19 2.31 13.40
N PHE A 44 4.03 1.00 13.59
CA PHE A 44 2.76 0.33 13.33
C PHE A 44 1.96 0.16 14.63
N THR A 45 0.70 -0.26 14.49
CA THR A 45 -0.07 -0.57 15.69
C THR A 45 0.51 -1.82 16.38
N PRO A 46 0.32 -1.97 17.71
CA PRO A 46 0.82 -3.14 18.45
C PRO A 46 0.37 -4.47 17.84
N GLN A 47 -0.86 -4.54 17.33
CA GLN A 47 -1.40 -5.74 16.72
C GLN A 47 -0.69 -6.09 15.40
N GLU A 48 -0.45 -5.09 14.55
CA GLU A 48 0.26 -5.28 13.29
C GLU A 48 1.71 -5.69 13.52
N ALA A 49 2.40 -5.03 14.45
CA ALA A 49 3.77 -5.38 14.82
C ALA A 49 3.86 -6.82 15.36
N THR A 50 2.92 -7.24 16.23
CA THR A 50 2.85 -8.61 16.73
C THR A 50 2.64 -9.62 15.59
N ASN A 51 1.75 -9.32 14.65
CA ASN A 51 1.50 -10.19 13.50
C ASN A 51 2.77 -10.37 12.65
N ILE A 52 3.52 -9.29 12.40
CA ILE A 52 4.77 -9.32 11.63
C ILE A 52 5.83 -10.17 12.35
N VAL A 53 6.04 -9.94 13.65
CA VAL A 53 7.05 -10.64 14.46
C VAL A 53 6.76 -12.14 14.60
N SER A 54 5.48 -12.54 14.59
CA SER A 54 5.06 -13.94 14.74
C SER A 54 5.32 -14.81 13.50
N LEU A 55 5.63 -14.21 12.36
CA LEU A 55 5.86 -14.91 11.11
C LEU A 55 7.34 -15.25 10.90
N PRO A 56 7.66 -16.31 10.12
CA PRO A 56 9.00 -16.53 9.62
C PRO A 56 9.53 -15.29 8.88
N ARG A 57 10.85 -15.08 8.89
CA ARG A 57 11.49 -13.85 8.40
C ARG A 57 10.96 -13.38 7.05
N TYR A 58 10.92 -14.26 6.06
CA TYR A 58 10.49 -13.90 4.70
C TYR A 58 9.03 -13.44 4.65
N GLU A 59 8.13 -14.19 5.27
CA GLU A 59 6.70 -13.86 5.34
C GLU A 59 6.46 -12.59 6.16
N GLY A 60 7.21 -12.40 7.24
CA GLY A 60 7.16 -11.20 8.06
C GLY A 60 7.57 -9.96 7.28
N GLN A 61 8.64 -10.03 6.48
CA GLN A 61 9.06 -8.95 5.60
C GLN A 61 8.04 -8.67 4.49
N LEU A 62 7.44 -9.70 3.89
CA LEU A 62 6.38 -9.49 2.90
C LEU A 62 5.17 -8.81 3.52
N LEU A 63 4.76 -9.22 4.72
CA LEU A 63 3.65 -8.58 5.44
C LEU A 63 3.98 -7.13 5.79
N PHE A 64 5.21 -6.86 6.23
CA PHE A 64 5.71 -5.51 6.50
C PHE A 64 5.56 -4.61 5.27
N TRP A 65 6.07 -5.03 4.10
CA TRP A 65 6.00 -4.23 2.88
C TRP A 65 4.57 -4.01 2.40
N LYS A 66 3.69 -5.02 2.53
CA LYS A 66 2.26 -4.86 2.24
C LYS A 66 1.60 -3.80 3.12
N MET A 67 1.85 -3.86 4.43
CA MET A 67 1.28 -2.89 5.37
C MET A 67 1.88 -1.49 5.18
N TRP A 68 3.19 -1.41 4.94
CA TRP A 68 3.87 -0.15 4.69
C TRP A 68 3.26 0.61 3.52
N THR A 69 3.14 -0.03 2.35
CA THR A 69 2.56 0.60 1.15
C THR A 69 1.10 1.04 1.36
N LEU A 70 0.30 0.26 2.08
CA LEU A 70 -1.08 0.64 2.41
C LEU A 70 -1.14 1.87 3.33
N LYS A 71 -0.28 1.92 4.34
CA LYS A 71 -0.19 3.04 5.29
C LYS A 71 0.30 4.32 4.61
N GLU A 72 1.34 4.23 3.79
CA GLU A 72 1.85 5.36 3.02
C GLU A 72 0.80 5.88 2.02
N ALA A 73 0.08 4.99 1.32
CA ALA A 73 -1.02 5.40 0.46
C ALA A 73 -2.11 6.15 1.24
N TYR A 74 -2.45 5.69 2.45
CA TYR A 74 -3.40 6.41 3.31
C TYR A 74 -2.90 7.78 3.76
N ILE A 75 -1.65 7.87 4.20
CA ILE A 75 -1.03 9.14 4.62
C ILE A 75 -1.00 10.14 3.47
N LYS A 76 -0.64 9.70 2.27
CA LYS A 76 -0.65 10.52 1.06
C LYS A 76 -2.07 10.98 0.70
N TYR A 77 -3.06 10.08 0.78
CA TYR A 77 -4.46 10.45 0.60
C TYR A 77 -4.92 11.53 1.61
N ARG A 78 -4.47 11.44 2.86
CA ARG A 78 -4.80 12.42 3.91
C ARG A 78 -4.05 13.74 3.75
N GLY A 79 -3.02 13.82 2.91
CA GLY A 79 -2.26 15.03 2.64
C GLY A 79 -1.49 15.63 3.84
N LYS A 80 -1.35 14.86 4.93
CA LYS A 80 -0.74 15.34 6.18
C LYS A 80 0.72 14.91 6.35
N GLY A 81 1.24 14.13 5.43
CA GLY A 81 2.58 13.57 5.51
C GLY A 81 2.78 12.68 6.75
N LEU A 82 4.01 12.35 7.05
CA LEU A 82 4.37 11.47 8.18
C LEU A 82 3.98 12.02 9.56
N SER A 83 3.62 13.30 9.68
CA SER A 83 3.14 13.87 10.94
C SER A 83 1.83 13.23 11.44
N LEU A 84 1.09 12.53 10.55
CA LEU A 84 -0.11 11.79 10.92
C LEU A 84 0.20 10.54 11.76
N GLY A 85 1.41 9.99 11.65
CA GLY A 85 1.82 8.71 12.22
C GLY A 85 1.29 7.52 11.39
N LEU A 86 2.09 6.47 11.28
CA LEU A 86 1.70 5.25 10.57
C LEU A 86 0.72 4.37 11.39
N ASP A 87 0.62 4.60 12.67
CA ASP A 87 -0.31 3.96 13.60
C ASP A 87 -1.74 4.57 13.60
N CYS A 88 -1.95 5.64 12.83
CA CYS A 88 -3.27 6.28 12.68
C CYS A 88 -4.31 5.40 11.99
N ILE A 89 -3.88 4.34 11.32
CA ILE A 89 -4.72 3.34 10.66
C ILE A 89 -4.16 1.95 10.93
N GLU A 90 -5.04 1.01 11.27
CA GLU A 90 -4.74 -0.40 11.46
C GLU A 90 -5.30 -1.22 10.32
N PHE A 91 -4.48 -2.09 9.74
CA PHE A 91 -4.87 -3.00 8.68
C PHE A 91 -4.89 -4.45 9.16
N HIS A 92 -5.93 -5.17 8.76
CA HIS A 92 -6.02 -6.62 8.94
C HIS A 92 -6.04 -7.29 7.57
N LEU A 93 -4.97 -8.02 7.29
CA LEU A 93 -4.80 -8.77 6.05
C LEU A 93 -5.01 -10.26 6.31
N THR A 94 -5.95 -10.85 5.62
CA THR A 94 -6.11 -12.30 5.51
C THR A 94 -5.93 -12.72 4.06
N ASN A 95 -5.86 -14.03 3.79
CA ASN A 95 -5.66 -14.54 2.41
C ASN A 95 -6.72 -14.07 1.41
N LYS A 96 -7.87 -13.57 1.88
CA LYS A 96 -9.01 -13.19 1.01
C LYS A 96 -9.57 -11.81 1.29
N LYS A 97 -9.16 -11.15 2.36
CA LYS A 97 -9.81 -9.91 2.80
C LYS A 97 -8.80 -8.91 3.38
N LEU A 98 -8.93 -7.67 2.94
CA LEU A 98 -8.31 -6.50 3.54
C LEU A 98 -9.38 -5.72 4.28
N THR A 99 -9.18 -5.49 5.57
CA THR A 99 -10.00 -4.57 6.37
C THR A 99 -9.12 -3.55 7.05
N SER A 100 -9.67 -2.38 7.34
CA SER A 100 -8.96 -1.29 7.99
C SER A 100 -9.78 -0.70 9.12
N LYS A 101 -9.10 -0.23 10.16
CA LYS A 101 -9.70 0.48 11.29
C LYS A 101 -9.00 1.83 11.44
N TYR A 102 -9.77 2.90 11.34
CA TYR A 102 -9.28 4.29 11.42
C TYR A 102 -10.43 5.22 11.83
N ARG A 103 -10.09 6.48 12.08
CA ARG A 103 -11.09 7.53 12.38
C ARG A 103 -11.26 8.44 11.18
N GLY A 104 -12.49 8.73 10.81
CA GLY A 104 -12.83 9.68 9.76
C GLY A 104 -13.73 9.12 8.66
N SER A 105 -13.80 9.84 7.55
CA SER A 105 -14.62 9.46 6.39
C SER A 105 -14.14 8.16 5.76
N PRO A 106 -15.04 7.37 5.17
CA PRO A 106 -14.70 6.09 4.54
C PRO A 106 -13.59 6.24 3.51
N VAL A 107 -12.63 5.32 3.56
CA VAL A 107 -11.53 5.18 2.59
C VAL A 107 -11.41 3.71 2.22
N TYR A 108 -11.28 3.46 0.94
CA TYR A 108 -11.19 2.13 0.35
C TYR A 108 -9.79 1.92 -0.21
N PHE A 109 -9.30 0.70 -0.10
CA PHE A 109 -7.94 0.35 -0.46
C PHE A 109 -7.92 -0.76 -1.49
N SER A 110 -6.99 -0.64 -2.42
CA SER A 110 -6.64 -1.72 -3.34
C SER A 110 -5.13 -1.88 -3.34
N GLN A 111 -4.67 -3.12 -3.41
CA GLN A 111 -3.25 -3.43 -3.42
C GLN A 111 -2.92 -4.46 -4.48
N TRP A 112 -1.87 -4.22 -5.23
CA TRP A 112 -1.38 -5.10 -6.29
C TRP A 112 0.07 -5.49 -6.03
N LYS A 113 0.43 -6.67 -6.51
CA LYS A 113 1.82 -7.04 -6.71
C LYS A 113 2.17 -6.80 -8.17
N ILE A 114 3.21 -6.02 -8.41
CA ILE A 114 3.73 -5.68 -9.74
C ILE A 114 5.20 -6.03 -9.73
N CYS A 115 5.58 -7.09 -10.47
CA CYS A 115 6.94 -7.63 -10.43
C CYS A 115 7.41 -7.87 -8.98
N ASN A 116 8.45 -7.20 -8.56
CA ASN A 116 8.99 -7.28 -7.20
C ASN A 116 8.59 -6.08 -6.32
N SER A 117 7.41 -5.50 -6.57
CA SER A 117 6.92 -4.35 -5.82
C SER A 117 5.48 -4.56 -5.37
N PHE A 118 5.09 -3.88 -4.28
CA PHE A 118 3.71 -3.68 -3.92
C PHE A 118 3.28 -2.26 -4.30
N LEU A 119 2.13 -2.15 -4.93
CA LEU A 119 1.44 -0.89 -5.22
C LEU A 119 0.16 -0.84 -4.40
N ALA A 120 -0.08 0.25 -3.70
CA ALA A 120 -1.32 0.48 -2.97
C ALA A 120 -2.00 1.77 -3.41
N LEU A 121 -3.32 1.75 -3.45
CA LEU A 121 -4.19 2.89 -3.72
C LEU A 121 -5.18 3.07 -2.57
N ALA A 122 -5.32 4.31 -2.11
CA ALA A 122 -6.36 4.76 -1.19
C ALA A 122 -7.32 5.71 -1.93
N SER A 123 -8.62 5.50 -1.81
CA SER A 123 -9.66 6.26 -2.51
C SER A 123 -10.91 6.40 -1.65
N PRO A 124 -11.67 7.52 -1.74
CA PRO A 124 -12.98 7.64 -1.11
C PRO A 124 -14.09 6.85 -1.84
N LEU A 125 -13.79 6.24 -2.99
CA LEU A 125 -14.75 5.50 -3.81
C LEU A 125 -14.67 4.00 -3.52
N ILE A 126 -15.82 3.36 -3.31
CA ILE A 126 -15.93 1.92 -3.00
C ILE A 126 -15.36 1.04 -4.10
N THR A 127 -15.67 1.34 -5.36
CA THR A 127 -15.24 0.57 -6.52
C THR A 127 -14.80 1.52 -7.62
N PRO A 128 -13.62 2.15 -7.48
CA PRO A 128 -13.12 2.97 -8.56
C PRO A 128 -12.86 2.09 -9.77
N LYS A 129 -13.21 2.56 -10.97
CA LYS A 129 -12.72 1.95 -12.20
C LYS A 129 -11.23 2.24 -12.28
N ILE A 130 -10.42 1.22 -12.08
CA ILE A 130 -8.97 1.34 -12.08
C ILE A 130 -8.44 0.76 -13.39
N THR A 131 -7.64 1.54 -14.10
CA THR A 131 -6.83 1.07 -15.23
C THR A 131 -5.37 1.20 -14.81
N ILE A 132 -4.61 0.13 -14.96
CA ILE A 132 -3.17 0.11 -14.71
C ILE A 132 -2.48 0.02 -16.06
N GLU A 133 -1.69 1.03 -16.39
CA GLU A 133 -0.85 1.04 -17.58
C GLU A 133 0.61 0.95 -17.14
N LEU A 134 1.35 0.02 -17.74
CA LEU A 134 2.77 -0.19 -17.44
C LEU A 134 3.60 0.35 -18.59
N PHE A 135 4.45 1.33 -18.31
CA PHE A 135 5.36 1.94 -19.26
C PHE A 135 6.79 1.49 -18.95
N PRO A 136 7.39 0.61 -19.76
CA PRO A 136 8.79 0.23 -19.57
C PRO A 136 9.72 1.41 -19.91
N MET A 137 10.68 1.67 -19.03
CA MET A 137 11.68 2.74 -19.23
C MET A 137 12.71 2.42 -20.35
N GLN A 138 12.78 1.19 -20.84
CA GLN A 138 13.61 0.75 -21.98
C GLN A 138 12.78 -0.10 -22.93
N SER A 139 13.16 -0.09 -24.21
CA SER A 139 12.46 -0.66 -25.36
C SER A 139 12.28 -2.20 -25.40
N GLN A 140 12.29 -2.87 -24.30
CA GLN A 140 11.91 -4.27 -24.20
C GLN A 140 10.47 -4.34 -23.72
N LEU A 141 9.59 -4.85 -24.58
CA LEU A 141 8.22 -5.23 -24.27
C LEU A 141 8.23 -6.36 -23.21
N TYR A 142 8.28 -5.99 -21.95
CA TYR A 142 7.97 -6.93 -20.90
C TYR A 142 6.44 -6.95 -20.74
N HIS A 143 5.82 -8.09 -20.98
CA HIS A 143 4.50 -8.36 -20.47
C HIS A 143 4.62 -8.43 -18.95
N HIS A 144 4.33 -7.33 -18.28
CA HIS A 144 4.29 -7.32 -16.82
C HIS A 144 2.91 -7.79 -16.36
N ASP A 145 2.87 -8.98 -15.79
CA ASP A 145 1.69 -9.44 -15.07
C ASP A 145 1.58 -8.65 -13.76
N TYR A 146 0.45 -8.00 -13.56
CA TYR A 146 0.08 -7.44 -12.26
C TYR A 146 -1.06 -8.28 -11.68
N GLN A 147 -0.98 -8.53 -10.40
CA GLN A 147 -2.01 -9.25 -9.67
C GLN A 147 -2.61 -8.37 -8.57
N LEU A 148 -3.93 -8.15 -8.65
CA LEU A 148 -4.67 -7.57 -7.53
C LEU A 148 -4.61 -8.54 -6.34
N ILE A 149 -3.99 -8.13 -5.25
CA ILE A 149 -3.85 -8.96 -4.06
C ILE A 149 -4.99 -8.72 -3.08
N HIS A 150 -5.38 -7.46 -2.93
CA HIS A 150 -6.41 -7.06 -1.99
C HIS A 150 -7.23 -5.88 -2.51
N SER A 151 -8.52 -5.95 -2.23
CA SER A 151 -9.44 -4.82 -2.36
C SER A 151 -10.34 -4.77 -1.12
N SER A 152 -10.44 -3.60 -0.51
CA SER A 152 -11.36 -3.40 0.61
C SER A 152 -12.74 -3.03 0.06
N ASN A 153 -13.72 -3.90 0.28
CA ASN A 153 -15.13 -3.50 0.19
C ASN A 153 -15.48 -2.87 1.53
N GLY A 154 -15.80 -1.59 1.51
CA GLY A 154 -16.04 -0.84 2.74
C GLY A 154 -17.07 -1.55 3.64
N GLN A 155 -16.62 -1.88 4.82
CA GLN A 155 -17.47 -2.16 5.95
C GLN A 155 -17.05 -1.23 7.08
N ASN A 156 -18.00 -0.35 7.46
CA ASN A 156 -17.95 0.42 8.70
C ASN A 156 -17.99 -0.53 9.91
#